data_52d1ed8a40646eeec307ac9cfcd2be8d
#
_entry.id   52d1ed8a40646eeec307ac9cfcd2be8d
#
_cell.length_a   1.000
_cell.length_b   1.000
_cell.length_c   1.000
_cell.angle_alpha   90.00
_cell.angle_beta   90.00
_cell.angle_gamma   90.00
#
_symmetry.space_group_name_H-M   'P 1'
#
loop_
_entity.id
_entity.type
_entity.pdbx_description
1 polymer ?
#
loop_
_entity_poly.entity_id
_entity_poly.type
_entity_poly.pdbx_seq_one_letter_code
_entity_poly.pdbx_strand_id
1 'polypeptide(L)'
;MATAPRNGTLEIRPLTLSRVADVRIVLASTFGSQCWDLFFRFTDEQKRAAGIAGKMTPEHEARRKEILAKLARRKRGSAGLVAYADGEPVGYISLGPRSDYPAVERSRSMSAVDDVPVWVIPCITVRRGYRGRGVAIAMIQATVAYAAKKGAAAVEGYARPDGKRVHDGSAHMGTESMFRRAGFRRIRGVVPGLPRYYTPRVTMRATSGTKPRTSSQSRTR
;
A
#
# COMPACT_ATOMS: atom_id res chain seq x y z
N MET A 1 16.62 17.76 -19.86
CA MET A 1 15.20 17.42 -19.58
C MET A 1 14.84 16.18 -20.38
N ALA A 2 14.84 15.00 -19.80
CA ALA A 2 14.46 13.77 -20.49
C ALA A 2 12.92 13.66 -20.49
N THR A 3 12.31 13.93 -21.63
CA THR A 3 10.90 13.61 -21.89
C THR A 3 10.76 12.10 -22.01
N ALA A 4 10.09 11.46 -21.06
CA ALA A 4 9.77 10.05 -21.21
C ALA A 4 8.86 9.84 -22.42
N PRO A 5 9.03 8.72 -23.14
CA PRO A 5 8.23 8.39 -24.30
C PRO A 5 6.74 8.31 -23.92
N ARG A 6 5.88 8.90 -24.73
CA ARG A 6 4.43 8.90 -24.56
C ARG A 6 3.79 7.51 -24.79
N ASN A 7 4.57 6.51 -25.23
CA ASN A 7 4.12 5.17 -25.61
C ASN A 7 4.87 4.04 -24.87
N GLY A 8 5.47 4.30 -23.71
CA GLY A 8 6.14 3.26 -22.94
C GLY A 8 5.14 2.26 -22.32
N THR A 9 5.51 0.98 -22.31
CA THR A 9 4.70 -0.09 -21.72
C THR A 9 4.78 -0.02 -20.21
N LEU A 10 3.63 0.25 -19.54
CA LEU A 10 3.52 0.18 -18.08
C LEU A 10 3.09 -1.23 -17.68
N GLU A 11 3.95 -1.94 -16.96
CA GLU A 11 3.66 -3.25 -16.40
C GLU A 11 3.55 -3.20 -14.89
N ILE A 12 2.61 -3.93 -14.31
CA ILE A 12 2.43 -4.04 -12.86
C ILE A 12 2.49 -5.50 -12.47
N ARG A 13 3.46 -5.84 -11.62
CA ARG A 13 3.78 -7.21 -11.24
C ARG A 13 3.73 -7.39 -9.72
N PRO A 14 3.29 -8.55 -9.21
CA PRO A 14 3.37 -8.85 -7.78
C PRO A 14 4.81 -8.79 -7.28
N LEU A 15 5.00 -8.29 -6.05
CA LEU A 15 6.29 -8.38 -5.38
C LEU A 15 6.65 -9.84 -5.16
N THR A 16 7.80 -10.25 -5.67
CA THR A 16 8.43 -11.55 -5.45
C THR A 16 9.80 -11.36 -4.84
N LEU A 17 10.44 -12.45 -4.41
CA LEU A 17 11.80 -12.37 -3.87
C LEU A 17 12.78 -11.69 -4.84
N SER A 18 12.69 -12.01 -6.14
CA SER A 18 13.54 -11.43 -7.20
C SER A 18 13.31 -9.93 -7.41
N ARG A 19 12.17 -9.39 -6.96
CA ARG A 19 11.80 -7.96 -7.11
C ARG A 19 11.99 -7.13 -5.83
N VAL A 20 12.51 -7.72 -4.75
CA VAL A 20 12.76 -6.98 -3.50
C VAL A 20 13.78 -5.85 -3.72
N ALA A 21 14.80 -6.08 -4.58
CA ALA A 21 15.77 -5.04 -4.92
C ALA A 21 15.12 -3.85 -5.64
N ASP A 22 14.12 -4.10 -6.48
CA ASP A 22 13.40 -3.07 -7.23
C ASP A 22 12.62 -2.13 -6.30
N VAL A 23 12.06 -2.68 -5.20
CA VAL A 23 11.41 -1.85 -4.17
C VAL A 23 12.40 -0.85 -3.58
N ARG A 24 13.66 -1.24 -3.34
CA ARG A 24 14.70 -0.32 -2.86
C ARG A 24 14.95 0.82 -3.85
N ILE A 25 15.02 0.50 -5.17
CA ILE A 25 15.20 1.52 -6.22
C ILE A 25 14.04 2.52 -6.21
N VAL A 26 12.80 2.04 -6.09
CA VAL A 26 11.62 2.90 -6.04
C VAL A 26 11.62 3.78 -4.79
N LEU A 27 11.93 3.21 -3.62
CA LEU A 27 11.89 3.93 -2.35
C LEU A 27 13.07 4.90 -2.17
N ALA A 28 14.22 4.66 -2.79
CA ALA A 28 15.45 5.45 -2.61
C ALA A 28 15.27 6.95 -2.88
N SER A 29 14.36 7.30 -3.79
CA SER A 29 14.10 8.70 -4.19
C SER A 29 12.97 9.36 -3.39
N THR A 30 12.52 8.75 -2.29
CA THR A 30 11.34 9.21 -1.56
C THR A 30 11.63 9.34 -0.06
N PHE A 31 10.74 10.03 0.66
CA PHE A 31 10.77 10.09 2.12
C PHE A 31 10.70 8.69 2.77
N GLY A 32 10.09 7.72 2.09
CA GLY A 32 9.98 6.33 2.53
C GLY A 32 11.22 5.46 2.30
N SER A 33 12.34 6.04 1.85
CA SER A 33 13.56 5.28 1.49
C SER A 33 14.03 4.30 2.58
N GLN A 34 13.83 4.64 3.84
CA GLN A 34 14.24 3.85 4.99
C GLN A 34 13.16 2.90 5.53
N CYS A 35 11.93 3.00 5.02
CA CYS A 35 10.78 2.29 5.56
C CYS A 35 10.73 0.82 5.12
N TRP A 36 11.17 0.49 3.90
CA TRP A 36 11.04 -0.85 3.32
C TRP A 36 9.62 -1.43 3.40
N ASP A 37 8.58 -0.58 3.34
CA ASP A 37 7.17 -0.95 3.50
C ASP A 37 6.78 -1.50 4.89
N LEU A 38 7.62 -1.31 5.91
CA LEU A 38 7.39 -1.88 7.24
C LEU A 38 6.69 -0.93 8.21
N PHE A 39 6.48 0.35 7.84
CA PHE A 39 5.92 1.35 8.75
C PHE A 39 4.54 0.95 9.29
N PHE A 40 3.64 0.48 8.43
CA PHE A 40 2.29 0.08 8.81
C PHE A 40 2.17 -1.40 9.20
N ARG A 41 3.17 -2.23 8.85
CA ARG A 41 3.17 -3.68 9.12
C ARG A 41 3.61 -4.03 10.54
N PHE A 42 4.14 -3.06 11.28
CA PHE A 42 4.64 -3.27 12.63
C PHE A 42 4.17 -2.15 13.55
N THR A 43 3.79 -2.50 14.78
CA THR A 43 3.66 -1.52 15.86
C THR A 43 5.06 -1.07 16.32
N ASP A 44 5.14 -0.02 17.12
CA ASP A 44 6.44 0.45 17.60
C ASP A 44 7.12 -0.56 18.54
N GLU A 45 6.33 -1.31 19.31
CA GLU A 45 6.80 -2.43 20.10
C GLU A 45 7.39 -3.55 19.22
N GLN A 46 6.65 -3.96 18.20
CA GLN A 46 7.12 -4.97 17.23
C GLN A 46 8.36 -4.51 16.47
N LYS A 47 8.48 -3.21 16.14
CA LYS A 47 9.69 -2.64 15.53
C LYS A 47 10.90 -2.75 16.47
N ARG A 48 10.70 -2.48 17.78
CA ARG A 48 11.76 -2.67 18.78
C ARG A 48 12.16 -4.14 18.89
N ALA A 49 11.20 -5.02 19.07
CA ALA A 49 11.44 -6.46 19.16
C ALA A 49 12.14 -7.05 17.92
N ALA A 50 11.79 -6.53 16.73
CA ALA A 50 12.43 -6.93 15.48
C ALA A 50 13.81 -6.27 15.24
N GLY A 51 14.27 -5.37 16.11
CA GLY A 51 15.52 -4.65 15.96
C GLY A 51 15.55 -3.72 14.73
N ILE A 52 14.40 -3.10 14.41
CA ILE A 52 14.27 -2.18 13.27
C ILE A 52 13.74 -0.80 13.69
N ALA A 53 13.66 -0.54 15.00
CA ALA A 53 13.29 0.76 15.56
C ALA A 53 14.50 1.71 15.61
N GLY A 54 14.23 3.02 15.71
CA GLY A 54 15.25 4.04 15.87
C GLY A 54 15.89 4.53 14.58
N LYS A 55 17.09 5.11 14.70
CA LYS A 55 17.85 5.68 13.59
C LYS A 55 18.30 4.56 12.63
N MET A 56 18.17 4.83 11.33
CA MET A 56 18.58 3.88 10.31
C MET A 56 20.10 3.68 10.32
N THR A 57 20.51 2.41 10.45
CA THR A 57 21.88 1.95 10.25
C THR A 57 21.90 0.94 9.09
N PRO A 58 23.08 0.59 8.54
CA PRO A 58 23.18 -0.46 7.52
C PRO A 58 22.60 -1.80 7.99
N GLU A 59 22.77 -2.16 9.26
CA GLU A 59 22.22 -3.39 9.86
C GLU A 59 20.68 -3.33 9.90
N HIS A 60 20.10 -2.18 10.29
CA HIS A 60 18.65 -1.97 10.25
C HIS A 60 18.12 -2.08 8.82
N GLU A 61 18.82 -1.54 7.84
CA GLU A 61 18.42 -1.65 6.44
C GLU A 61 18.46 -3.09 5.95
N ALA A 62 19.52 -3.82 6.22
CA ALA A 62 19.68 -5.24 5.89
C ALA A 62 18.53 -6.08 6.50
N ARG A 63 18.24 -5.85 7.79
CA ARG A 63 17.17 -6.56 8.50
C ARG A 63 15.77 -6.25 7.93
N ARG A 64 15.50 -5.00 7.59
CA ARG A 64 14.23 -4.61 6.92
C ARG A 64 14.09 -5.25 5.55
N LYS A 65 15.16 -5.29 4.76
CA LYS A 65 15.19 -5.99 3.47
C LYS A 65 14.88 -7.48 3.63
N GLU A 66 15.48 -8.14 4.63
CA GLU A 66 15.20 -9.55 4.93
C GLU A 66 13.74 -9.77 5.32
N ILE A 67 13.16 -8.91 6.15
CA ILE A 67 11.74 -8.99 6.52
C ILE A 67 10.85 -8.84 5.28
N LEU A 68 11.12 -7.86 4.41
CA LEU A 68 10.36 -7.70 3.16
C LEU A 68 10.50 -8.91 2.25
N ALA A 69 11.70 -9.52 2.18
CA ALA A 69 11.93 -10.75 1.42
C ALA A 69 11.12 -11.94 1.97
N LYS A 70 11.01 -12.06 3.30
CA LYS A 70 10.12 -13.07 3.93
C LYS A 70 8.65 -12.83 3.59
N LEU A 71 8.21 -11.57 3.61
CA LEU A 71 6.85 -11.19 3.20
C LEU A 71 6.57 -11.50 1.72
N ALA A 72 7.55 -11.29 0.84
CA ALA A 72 7.42 -11.58 -0.59
C ALA A 72 7.27 -13.07 -0.91
N ARG A 73 7.69 -13.97 0.00
CA ARG A 73 7.55 -15.43 -0.15
C ARG A 73 6.22 -15.99 0.35
N ARG A 74 5.35 -15.18 0.94
CA ARG A 74 4.08 -15.66 1.52
C ARG A 74 3.14 -16.22 0.44
N LYS A 75 2.63 -17.43 0.66
CA LYS A 75 1.66 -18.10 -0.25
C LYS A 75 0.30 -17.37 -0.32
N ARG A 76 -0.12 -16.70 0.75
CA ARG A 76 -1.43 -15.99 0.85
C ARG A 76 -1.54 -14.76 -0.05
N GLY A 77 -0.48 -14.31 -0.65
CA GLY A 77 -0.44 -13.16 -1.52
C GLY A 77 0.80 -12.31 -1.30
N SER A 78 1.15 -11.54 -2.33
CA SER A 78 2.29 -10.64 -2.29
C SER A 78 2.06 -9.51 -1.30
N ALA A 79 3.13 -9.02 -0.70
CA ALA A 79 3.13 -7.85 0.17
C ALA A 79 2.91 -6.53 -0.58
N GLY A 80 2.77 -6.56 -1.90
CA GLY A 80 2.54 -5.39 -2.74
C GLY A 80 2.74 -5.69 -4.21
N LEU A 81 2.63 -4.64 -5.04
CA LEU A 81 2.88 -4.70 -6.47
C LEU A 81 3.98 -3.69 -6.84
N VAL A 82 4.80 -4.05 -7.84
CA VAL A 82 5.84 -3.19 -8.41
C VAL A 82 5.41 -2.79 -9.82
N ALA A 83 5.51 -1.50 -10.14
CA ALA A 83 5.25 -0.97 -11.47
C ALA A 83 6.57 -0.75 -12.21
N TYR A 84 6.58 -1.14 -13.47
CA TYR A 84 7.72 -1.00 -14.39
C TYR A 84 7.29 -0.17 -15.59
N ALA A 85 8.12 0.77 -15.99
CA ALA A 85 8.00 1.48 -17.28
C ALA A 85 9.24 1.14 -18.11
N ASP A 86 9.01 0.52 -19.26
CA ASP A 86 10.09 0.06 -20.15
C ASP A 86 11.16 -0.79 -19.43
N GLY A 87 10.72 -1.67 -18.54
CA GLY A 87 11.59 -2.53 -17.73
C GLY A 87 12.17 -1.89 -16.47
N GLU A 88 12.09 -0.56 -16.32
CA GLU A 88 12.60 0.16 -15.16
C GLU A 88 11.58 0.16 -14.00
N PRO A 89 11.97 -0.14 -12.75
CA PRO A 89 11.06 -0.07 -11.60
C PRO A 89 10.75 1.40 -11.27
N VAL A 90 9.49 1.79 -11.42
CA VAL A 90 9.03 3.18 -11.30
C VAL A 90 8.04 3.41 -10.17
N GLY A 91 7.42 2.36 -9.65
CA GLY A 91 6.43 2.48 -8.60
C GLY A 91 6.33 1.24 -7.72
N TYR A 92 5.88 1.45 -6.49
CA TYR A 92 5.55 0.39 -5.54
C TYR A 92 4.27 0.74 -4.79
N ILE A 93 3.38 -0.22 -4.63
CA ILE A 93 2.16 -0.10 -3.84
C ILE A 93 2.11 -1.25 -2.83
N SER A 94 2.01 -0.90 -1.56
CA SER A 94 1.81 -1.86 -0.47
C SER A 94 0.38 -2.39 -0.50
N LEU A 95 0.21 -3.69 -0.32
CA LEU A 95 -1.09 -4.36 -0.39
C LEU A 95 -1.09 -5.62 0.47
N GLY A 96 -2.21 -5.92 1.09
CA GLY A 96 -2.43 -7.17 1.81
C GLY A 96 -3.67 -7.15 2.67
N PRO A 97 -4.03 -8.29 3.31
CA PRO A 97 -5.10 -8.33 4.30
C PRO A 97 -4.90 -7.26 5.37
N ARG A 98 -5.99 -6.66 5.84
CA ARG A 98 -5.94 -5.61 6.88
C ARG A 98 -5.19 -6.10 8.12
N SER A 99 -5.34 -7.36 8.52
CA SER A 99 -4.64 -7.98 9.64
C SER A 99 -3.11 -8.02 9.53
N ASP A 100 -2.57 -7.83 8.32
CA ASP A 100 -1.12 -7.71 8.10
C ASP A 100 -0.58 -6.31 8.44
N TYR A 101 -1.45 -5.38 8.86
CA TYR A 101 -1.13 -3.97 9.10
C TYR A 101 -1.64 -3.48 10.46
N PRO A 102 -1.08 -3.96 11.59
CA PRO A 102 -1.54 -3.59 12.93
C PRO A 102 -1.49 -2.08 13.21
N ALA A 103 -0.61 -1.33 12.57
CA ALA A 103 -0.61 0.13 12.69
C ALA A 103 -1.81 0.80 11.99
N VAL A 104 -2.38 0.16 10.95
CA VAL A 104 -3.64 0.59 10.34
C VAL A 104 -4.82 0.26 11.26
N GLU A 105 -4.85 -0.95 11.84
CA GLU A 105 -5.91 -1.39 12.75
C GLU A 105 -6.04 -0.52 13.99
N ARG A 106 -4.91 -0.10 14.57
CA ARG A 106 -4.87 0.78 15.75
C ARG A 106 -5.12 2.25 15.44
N SER A 107 -5.14 2.64 14.17
CA SER A 107 -5.28 4.03 13.77
C SER A 107 -6.73 4.50 13.86
N ARG A 108 -6.99 5.53 14.67
CA ARG A 108 -8.31 6.16 14.77
C ARG A 108 -8.81 6.72 13.43
N SER A 109 -7.91 7.23 12.57
CA SER A 109 -8.26 7.79 11.26
C SER A 109 -8.45 6.72 10.17
N MET A 110 -8.03 5.48 10.43
CA MET A 110 -8.05 4.36 9.47
C MET A 110 -8.73 3.12 10.08
N SER A 111 -9.49 3.28 11.18
CA SER A 111 -10.22 2.16 11.81
C SER A 111 -11.16 1.49 10.82
N ALA A 112 -11.53 0.24 11.07
CA ALA A 112 -12.52 -0.48 10.27
C ALA A 112 -13.84 0.30 10.20
N VAL A 113 -14.51 0.22 9.05
CA VAL A 113 -15.83 0.83 8.84
C VAL A 113 -16.94 -0.18 9.14
N ASP A 114 -16.67 -1.43 8.87
CA ASP A 114 -17.55 -2.58 9.06
C ASP A 114 -16.70 -3.86 9.17
N ASP A 115 -17.38 -5.03 9.25
CA ASP A 115 -16.75 -6.35 9.43
C ASP A 115 -16.37 -7.04 8.11
N VAL A 116 -16.46 -6.35 6.97
CA VAL A 116 -16.05 -6.91 5.67
C VAL A 116 -14.55 -7.19 5.68
N PRO A 117 -14.10 -8.42 5.39
CA PRO A 117 -12.68 -8.74 5.32
C PRO A 117 -12.05 -8.10 4.08
N VAL A 118 -11.36 -6.99 4.29
CA VAL A 118 -10.75 -6.20 3.23
C VAL A 118 -9.24 -6.39 3.14
N TRP A 119 -8.69 -6.20 1.95
CA TRP A 119 -7.29 -5.89 1.77
C TRP A 119 -7.10 -4.37 1.81
N VAL A 120 -5.93 -3.91 2.24
CA VAL A 120 -5.65 -2.48 2.40
C VAL A 120 -4.44 -2.01 1.60
N ILE A 121 -4.50 -0.75 1.17
CA ILE A 121 -3.43 -0.01 0.49
C ILE A 121 -2.92 1.07 1.46
N PRO A 122 -1.91 0.80 2.29
CA PRO A 122 -1.40 1.79 3.23
C PRO A 122 -0.33 2.71 2.65
N CYS A 123 0.30 2.33 1.53
CA CYS A 123 1.38 3.11 0.94
C CYS A 123 1.44 2.98 -0.58
N ILE A 124 1.66 4.11 -1.25
CA ILE A 124 1.83 4.21 -2.69
C ILE A 124 3.06 5.09 -2.95
N THR A 125 4.01 4.59 -3.70
CA THR A 125 5.22 5.31 -4.05
C THR A 125 5.43 5.30 -5.55
N VAL A 126 5.70 6.47 -6.14
CA VAL A 126 6.09 6.63 -7.55
C VAL A 126 7.37 7.47 -7.59
N ARG A 127 8.37 7.00 -8.31
CA ARG A 127 9.65 7.71 -8.51
C ARG A 127 9.40 9.09 -9.11
N ARG A 128 10.17 10.10 -8.68
CA ARG A 128 9.97 11.52 -9.02
C ARG A 128 9.78 11.74 -10.52
N GLY A 129 10.62 11.20 -11.37
CA GLY A 129 10.56 11.38 -12.84
C GLY A 129 9.32 10.75 -13.53
N TYR A 130 8.55 9.92 -12.82
CA TYR A 130 7.40 9.18 -13.35
C TYR A 130 6.05 9.63 -12.77
N ARG A 131 6.05 10.63 -11.88
CA ARG A 131 4.84 11.20 -11.31
C ARG A 131 4.04 11.99 -12.35
N GLY A 132 2.73 12.13 -12.11
CA GLY A 132 1.83 12.86 -13.04
C GLY A 132 1.45 12.09 -14.31
N ARG A 133 1.94 10.85 -14.51
CA ARG A 133 1.73 10.03 -15.71
C ARG A 133 0.72 8.89 -15.52
N GLY A 134 -0.10 8.92 -14.47
CA GLY A 134 -1.12 7.89 -14.21
C GLY A 134 -0.62 6.63 -13.49
N VAL A 135 0.69 6.45 -13.27
CA VAL A 135 1.28 5.23 -12.67
C VAL A 135 0.59 4.84 -11.36
N ALA A 136 0.37 5.79 -10.45
CA ALA A 136 -0.29 5.51 -9.18
C ALA A 136 -1.72 5.00 -9.36
N ILE A 137 -2.49 5.58 -10.29
CA ILE A 137 -3.87 5.15 -10.58
C ILE A 137 -3.88 3.74 -11.15
N ALA A 138 -2.99 3.44 -12.09
CA ALA A 138 -2.86 2.11 -12.67
C ALA A 138 -2.48 1.07 -11.60
N MET A 139 -1.56 1.40 -10.68
CA MET A 139 -1.24 0.52 -9.55
C MET A 139 -2.44 0.29 -8.63
N ILE A 140 -3.22 1.33 -8.28
CA ILE A 140 -4.43 1.19 -7.47
C ILE A 140 -5.44 0.26 -8.16
N GLN A 141 -5.68 0.41 -9.46
CA GLN A 141 -6.55 -0.49 -10.23
C GLN A 141 -6.04 -1.94 -10.21
N ALA A 142 -4.74 -2.13 -10.40
CA ALA A 142 -4.13 -3.46 -10.37
C ALA A 142 -4.28 -4.17 -9.02
N THR A 143 -4.34 -3.42 -7.89
CA THR A 143 -4.56 -4.01 -6.57
C THR A 143 -5.91 -4.70 -6.46
N VAL A 144 -6.97 -4.12 -7.04
CA VAL A 144 -8.32 -4.70 -7.00
C VAL A 144 -8.33 -6.04 -7.74
N ALA A 145 -7.78 -6.08 -8.96
CA ALA A 145 -7.71 -7.31 -9.75
C ALA A 145 -6.83 -8.38 -9.06
N TYR A 146 -5.72 -7.96 -8.45
CA TYR A 146 -4.84 -8.88 -7.73
C TYR A 146 -5.49 -9.43 -6.46
N ALA A 147 -6.10 -8.58 -5.65
CA ALA A 147 -6.78 -8.96 -4.41
C ALA A 147 -7.97 -9.90 -4.68
N ALA A 148 -8.73 -9.64 -5.76
CA ALA A 148 -9.80 -10.52 -6.23
C ALA A 148 -9.30 -11.95 -6.51
N LYS A 149 -8.18 -12.09 -7.25
CA LYS A 149 -7.55 -13.38 -7.52
C LYS A 149 -7.09 -14.10 -6.25
N LYS A 150 -6.91 -13.38 -5.14
CA LYS A 150 -6.53 -13.92 -3.83
C LYS A 150 -7.73 -14.11 -2.89
N GLY A 151 -8.95 -13.90 -3.38
CA GLY A 151 -10.19 -14.13 -2.62
C GLY A 151 -10.58 -13.00 -1.68
N ALA A 152 -10.01 -11.80 -1.83
CA ALA A 152 -10.44 -10.63 -1.07
C ALA A 152 -11.83 -10.16 -1.53
N ALA A 153 -12.71 -9.82 -0.60
CA ALA A 153 -14.04 -9.29 -0.90
C ALA A 153 -13.97 -7.84 -1.42
N ALA A 154 -13.04 -7.05 -0.88
CA ALA A 154 -12.86 -5.66 -1.25
C ALA A 154 -11.42 -5.19 -0.95
N VAL A 155 -11.05 -4.04 -1.53
CA VAL A 155 -9.81 -3.32 -1.26
C VAL A 155 -10.14 -1.93 -0.71
N GLU A 156 -9.45 -1.53 0.36
CA GLU A 156 -9.55 -0.19 0.94
C GLU A 156 -8.26 0.60 0.79
N GLY A 157 -8.42 1.92 0.66
CA GLY A 157 -7.34 2.89 0.74
C GLY A 157 -7.74 4.05 1.64
N TYR A 158 -6.75 4.66 2.29
CA TYR A 158 -6.93 5.74 3.26
C TYR A 158 -6.43 7.05 2.68
N ALA A 159 -7.18 7.55 1.71
CA ALA A 159 -6.81 8.69 0.90
C ALA A 159 -6.84 10.01 1.68
N ARG A 160 -6.02 10.94 1.27
CA ARG A 160 -6.21 12.34 1.67
C ARG A 160 -7.42 12.91 0.96
N PRO A 161 -8.29 13.67 1.65
CA PRO A 161 -9.34 14.41 0.99
C PRO A 161 -8.76 15.31 -0.11
N ASP A 162 -9.51 15.51 -1.18
CA ASP A 162 -9.15 16.52 -2.18
C ASP A 162 -9.19 17.92 -1.55
N GLY A 163 -8.39 18.85 -2.05
CA GLY A 163 -8.28 20.19 -1.52
C GLY A 163 -6.86 20.75 -1.61
N LYS A 164 -6.40 21.44 -0.57
CA LYS A 164 -5.08 22.10 -0.56
C LYS A 164 -3.94 21.12 -0.89
N ARG A 165 -3.05 21.53 -1.78
CA ARG A 165 -1.81 20.82 -2.08
C ARG A 165 -1.03 20.59 -0.80
N VAL A 166 -0.55 19.35 -0.62
CA VAL A 166 0.27 18.96 0.51
C VAL A 166 1.66 18.58 0.05
N HIS A 167 2.60 18.66 0.98
CA HIS A 167 3.98 18.23 0.73
C HIS A 167 4.04 16.75 0.27
N ASP A 168 4.89 16.47 -0.70
CA ASP A 168 5.03 15.14 -1.31
C ASP A 168 5.26 14.01 -0.30
N GLY A 169 5.98 14.29 0.79
CA GLY A 169 6.23 13.32 1.87
C GLY A 169 4.96 12.83 2.58
N SER A 170 3.88 13.62 2.53
CA SER A 170 2.58 13.25 3.12
C SER A 170 1.62 12.61 2.10
N ALA A 171 2.01 12.51 0.83
CA ALA A 171 1.16 12.02 -0.26
C ALA A 171 1.23 10.49 -0.45
N HIS A 172 2.04 9.79 0.33
CA HIS A 172 2.27 8.33 0.18
C HIS A 172 1.02 7.44 0.30
N MET A 173 -0.09 7.95 0.77
CA MET A 173 -1.37 7.23 0.80
C MET A 173 -2.32 7.61 -0.35
N GLY A 174 -1.88 8.45 -1.28
CA GLY A 174 -2.70 8.93 -2.39
C GLY A 174 -3.77 9.95 -1.99
N THR A 175 -4.49 10.46 -2.99
CA THR A 175 -5.59 11.40 -2.82
C THR A 175 -6.93 10.75 -3.16
N GLU A 176 -8.01 11.32 -2.67
CA GLU A 176 -9.37 10.85 -2.95
C GLU A 176 -9.66 10.81 -4.46
N SER A 177 -9.23 11.83 -5.21
CA SER A 177 -9.38 11.89 -6.66
C SER A 177 -8.62 10.76 -7.39
N MET A 178 -7.44 10.37 -6.91
CA MET A 178 -6.71 9.22 -7.47
C MET A 178 -7.49 7.92 -7.29
N PHE A 179 -8.03 7.68 -6.10
CA PHE A 179 -8.84 6.49 -5.81
C PHE A 179 -10.16 6.50 -6.60
N ARG A 180 -10.86 7.64 -6.70
CA ARG A 180 -12.07 7.75 -7.52
C ARG A 180 -11.79 7.41 -9.00
N ARG A 181 -10.72 7.95 -9.56
CA ARG A 181 -10.29 7.61 -10.94
C ARG A 181 -9.91 6.15 -11.11
N ALA A 182 -9.51 5.48 -10.04
CA ALA A 182 -9.25 4.04 -10.02
C ALA A 182 -10.49 3.17 -9.78
N GLY A 183 -11.70 3.77 -9.64
CA GLY A 183 -12.96 3.06 -9.47
C GLY A 183 -13.39 2.84 -8.02
N PHE A 184 -12.70 3.44 -7.06
CA PHE A 184 -13.08 3.37 -5.64
C PHE A 184 -14.16 4.41 -5.31
N ARG A 185 -15.01 4.07 -4.33
CA ARG A 185 -15.99 4.98 -3.73
C ARG A 185 -15.59 5.35 -2.31
N ARG A 186 -15.89 6.57 -1.88
CA ARG A 186 -15.75 6.97 -0.50
C ARG A 186 -16.84 6.31 0.33
N ILE A 187 -16.45 5.54 1.35
CA ILE A 187 -17.36 4.88 2.29
C ILE A 187 -17.35 5.53 3.68
N ARG A 188 -16.33 6.32 4.00
CA ARG A 188 -16.26 7.11 5.22
C ARG A 188 -15.52 8.42 4.97
N GLY A 189 -16.06 9.52 5.50
CA GLY A 189 -15.43 10.84 5.54
C GLY A 189 -14.29 10.92 6.55
N VAL A 190 -13.76 12.12 6.74
CA VAL A 190 -12.76 12.40 7.78
C VAL A 190 -13.39 12.15 9.15
N VAL A 191 -12.71 11.39 10.02
CA VAL A 191 -13.15 11.16 11.39
C VAL A 191 -13.08 12.49 12.17
N PRO A 192 -14.20 12.96 12.75
CA PRO A 192 -14.20 14.20 13.49
C PRO A 192 -13.47 14.08 14.85
N GLY A 193 -13.08 15.21 15.43
CA GLY A 193 -12.51 15.26 16.79
C GLY A 193 -11.11 14.63 16.92
N LEU A 194 -10.42 14.37 15.81
CA LEU A 194 -9.02 13.93 15.88
C LEU A 194 -8.09 15.10 16.18
N PRO A 195 -7.05 14.93 17.00
CA PRO A 195 -6.03 15.94 17.23
C PRO A 195 -5.40 16.46 15.92
N ARG A 196 -4.94 17.71 15.93
CA ARG A 196 -4.40 18.39 14.72
C ARG A 196 -3.18 17.69 14.09
N TYR A 197 -2.45 16.88 14.84
CA TYR A 197 -1.32 16.11 14.30
C TYR A 197 -1.74 14.89 13.47
N TYR A 198 -3.02 14.47 13.55
CA TYR A 198 -3.53 13.44 12.65
C TYR A 198 -3.73 14.03 11.25
N THR A 199 -3.15 13.37 10.27
CA THR A 199 -3.44 13.70 8.88
C THR A 199 -4.89 13.29 8.55
N PRO A 200 -5.75 14.21 8.07
CA PRO A 200 -7.10 13.88 7.65
C PRO A 200 -7.11 12.76 6.59
N ARG A 201 -7.96 11.76 6.77
CA ARG A 201 -8.11 10.61 5.86
C ARG A 201 -9.59 10.36 5.59
N VAL A 202 -9.90 9.98 4.36
CA VAL A 202 -11.18 9.39 3.96
C VAL A 202 -10.95 7.93 3.61
N THR A 203 -11.90 7.06 3.94
CA THR A 203 -11.80 5.64 3.55
C THR A 203 -12.46 5.44 2.19
N MET A 204 -11.66 4.95 1.25
CA MET A 204 -12.07 4.63 -0.12
C MET A 204 -12.12 3.11 -0.26
N ARG A 205 -13.15 2.56 -0.91
CA ARG A 205 -13.30 1.12 -1.13
C ARG A 205 -13.69 0.80 -2.55
N ALA A 206 -13.14 -0.28 -3.09
CA ALA A 206 -13.60 -0.96 -4.29
C ALA A 206 -13.90 -2.43 -3.97
N THR A 207 -15.05 -2.93 -4.43
CA THR A 207 -15.40 -4.36 -4.32
C THR A 207 -14.66 -5.16 -5.38
N SER A 208 -14.19 -6.34 -5.04
CA SER A 208 -13.42 -7.20 -5.96
C SER A 208 -14.29 -8.01 -6.92
N GLY A 209 -15.62 -7.88 -6.85
CA GLY A 209 -16.55 -8.67 -7.67
C GLY A 209 -16.63 -10.16 -7.28
N THR A 210 -15.83 -10.60 -6.33
CA THR A 210 -15.83 -11.99 -5.82
C THR A 210 -16.76 -12.10 -4.62
N LYS A 211 -17.75 -13.01 -4.65
CA LYS A 211 -18.52 -13.36 -3.45
C LYS A 211 -17.55 -13.88 -2.38
N PRO A 212 -17.67 -13.45 -1.10
CA PRO A 212 -16.83 -13.97 -0.04
C PRO A 212 -17.03 -15.48 0.05
N ARG A 213 -15.94 -16.25 0.10
CA ARG A 213 -16.01 -17.67 0.46
C ARG A 213 -16.45 -17.74 1.92
N THR A 214 -17.67 -18.11 2.14
CA THR A 214 -18.16 -18.49 3.48
C THR A 214 -17.32 -19.67 3.94
N SER A 215 -16.59 -19.52 5.05
CA SER A 215 -15.97 -20.65 5.74
C SER A 215 -17.10 -21.58 6.17
N SER A 216 -17.21 -22.75 5.55
CA SER A 216 -18.07 -23.80 6.04
C SER A 216 -17.63 -24.14 7.46
N GLN A 217 -18.45 -23.82 8.43
CA GLN A 217 -18.33 -24.36 9.78
C GLN A 217 -18.38 -25.88 9.64
N SER A 218 -17.28 -26.56 9.94
CA SER A 218 -17.27 -27.97 10.17
C SER A 218 -18.14 -28.25 11.39
N ARG A 219 -19.37 -28.70 11.15
CA ARG A 219 -20.17 -29.36 12.19
C ARG A 219 -19.49 -30.68 12.49
N THR A 220 -18.80 -30.75 13.61
CA THR A 220 -18.41 -32.01 14.24
C THR A 220 -19.69 -32.58 14.90
N ARG A 221 -20.04 -33.77 14.47
CA ARG A 221 -20.93 -34.65 15.24
C ARG A 221 -20.12 -35.42 16.26
#